data_de07daea72d098ab3fab678c66f7d042
#
_entry.id   de07daea72d098ab3fab678c66f7d042
#
_cell.length_a   1.000
_cell.length_b   1.000
_cell.length_c   1.000
_cell.angle_alpha   90.00
_cell.angle_beta   90.00
_cell.angle_gamma   90.00
#
_symmetry.space_group_name_H-M   'P 1'
#
loop_
_entity.id
_entity.type
_entity.pdbx_description
1 polymer ?
#
loop_
_entity_poly.entity_id
_entity_poly.type
_entity_poly.pdbx_seq_one_letter_code
_entity_poly.pdbx_strand_id
1 'polypeptide(L)'
;AEGMLRELLAMGADDAILISAREFGGSDTFATSQIISAAINHVGYSDEDMIFCGRQAIDGDTAQVGPQIAEKLGLPQVSYAAEIVKEGNEVTVKRMLEDGYMKIKVQTPCLITCISDQDSKARYMTLNGINHCYEKPYLVLDFEALKDEPLIELDKIGLKGSPTNIFKSFTPPQKGVGTMLEGADKNTAETLANILLEKHVI
;
A
#
# COMPACT_ATOMS: atom_id res chain seq x y z
N ALA A 1 -8.45 8.24 11.16
CA ALA A 1 -8.55 8.26 9.70
C ALA A 1 -8.96 9.64 9.15
N GLU A 2 -9.97 10.32 9.72
CA GLU A 2 -10.42 11.63 9.21
C GLU A 2 -9.28 12.65 9.09
N GLY A 3 -8.41 12.79 10.10
CA GLY A 3 -7.27 13.70 10.05
C GLY A 3 -6.38 13.51 8.84
N MET A 4 -6.09 12.26 8.47
CA MET A 4 -5.31 11.93 7.27
C MET A 4 -6.01 12.37 5.97
N LEU A 5 -7.33 12.18 5.89
CA LEU A 5 -8.10 12.64 4.72
C LEU A 5 -8.07 14.17 4.60
N ARG A 6 -8.16 14.89 5.73
CA ARG A 6 -8.03 16.35 5.77
C ARG A 6 -6.66 16.83 5.29
N GLU A 7 -5.59 16.15 5.69
CA GLU A 7 -4.24 16.44 5.20
C GLU A 7 -4.13 16.26 3.69
N LEU A 8 -4.67 15.16 3.14
CA LEU A 8 -4.67 14.93 1.70
C LEU A 8 -5.48 15.98 0.93
N LEU A 9 -6.64 16.37 1.45
CA LEU A 9 -7.42 17.48 0.89
C LEU A 9 -6.66 18.80 0.94
N ALA A 10 -5.88 19.05 2.01
CA ALA A 10 -5.01 20.24 2.13
C ALA A 10 -3.82 20.20 1.15
N MET A 11 -3.34 19.00 0.78
CA MET A 11 -2.30 18.79 -0.22
C MET A 11 -2.81 18.94 -1.65
N GLY A 12 -4.12 19.03 -1.86
CA GLY A 12 -4.74 19.31 -3.15
C GLY A 12 -5.55 18.15 -3.75
N ALA A 13 -5.93 17.16 -2.97
CA ALA A 13 -6.94 16.18 -3.40
C ALA A 13 -8.29 16.90 -3.60
N ASP A 14 -9.02 16.50 -4.62
CA ASP A 14 -10.33 17.08 -4.94
C ASP A 14 -11.40 16.57 -3.97
N ASP A 15 -11.45 15.27 -3.76
CA ASP A 15 -12.41 14.59 -2.91
C ASP A 15 -11.72 13.61 -1.96
N ALA A 16 -12.44 13.17 -0.93
CA ALA A 16 -11.98 12.17 0.01
C ALA A 16 -13.13 11.23 0.40
N ILE A 17 -12.82 9.95 0.59
CA ILE A 17 -13.78 8.92 0.97
C ILE A 17 -13.24 8.16 2.17
N LEU A 18 -14.03 8.12 3.23
CA LEU A 18 -13.76 7.31 4.41
C LEU A 18 -14.56 6.02 4.34
N ILE A 19 -13.88 4.90 4.23
CA ILE A 19 -14.50 3.57 4.33
C ILE A 19 -14.38 3.14 5.80
N SER A 20 -15.48 3.09 6.53
CA SER A 20 -15.47 2.78 7.96
C SER A 20 -16.79 2.20 8.44
N ALA A 21 -16.74 0.97 8.92
CA ALA A 21 -17.85 0.32 9.61
C ALA A 21 -17.32 -0.65 10.67
N ARG A 22 -18.16 -1.00 11.63
CA ARG A 22 -17.81 -2.00 12.65
C ARG A 22 -17.59 -3.38 12.04
N GLU A 23 -18.36 -3.70 11.01
CA GLU A 23 -18.34 -4.95 10.27
C GLU A 23 -17.01 -5.16 9.53
N PHE A 24 -16.30 -4.07 9.21
CA PHE A 24 -15.01 -4.09 8.53
C PHE A 24 -13.82 -4.31 9.48
N GLY A 25 -14.06 -4.23 10.78
CA GLY A 25 -13.02 -4.34 11.80
C GLY A 25 -12.35 -5.73 11.84
N GLY A 26 -11.02 -5.73 12.00
CA GLY A 26 -10.24 -6.97 12.09
C GLY A 26 -9.99 -7.69 10.76
N SER A 27 -10.25 -7.03 9.64
CA SER A 27 -10.00 -7.56 8.29
C SER A 27 -8.51 -7.81 8.05
N ASP A 28 -8.18 -8.97 7.52
CA ASP A 28 -6.87 -9.25 6.93
C ASP A 28 -6.76 -8.63 5.51
N THR A 29 -5.71 -8.94 4.76
CA THR A 29 -5.50 -8.40 3.41
C THR A 29 -6.59 -8.82 2.44
N PHE A 30 -7.11 -10.04 2.56
CA PHE A 30 -8.19 -10.56 1.71
C PHE A 30 -9.48 -9.77 1.95
N ALA A 31 -9.93 -9.69 3.19
CA ALA A 31 -11.14 -8.97 3.56
C ALA A 31 -11.02 -7.46 3.31
N THR A 32 -9.84 -6.87 3.57
CA THR A 32 -9.56 -5.46 3.28
C THR A 32 -9.67 -5.16 1.78
N SER A 33 -9.05 -5.97 0.94
CA SER A 33 -9.13 -5.79 -0.52
C SER A 33 -10.56 -5.98 -1.04
N GLN A 34 -11.35 -6.86 -0.41
CA GLN A 34 -12.76 -7.07 -0.73
C GLN A 34 -13.58 -5.79 -0.51
N ILE A 35 -13.43 -5.19 0.67
CA ILE A 35 -14.14 -3.97 1.06
C ILE A 35 -13.72 -2.78 0.18
N ILE A 36 -12.41 -2.62 -0.07
CA ILE A 36 -11.92 -1.51 -0.89
C ILE A 36 -12.37 -1.67 -2.35
N SER A 37 -12.34 -2.89 -2.89
CA SER A 37 -12.83 -3.14 -4.26
C SER A 37 -14.33 -2.84 -4.40
N ALA A 38 -15.14 -3.20 -3.39
CA ALA A 38 -16.56 -2.85 -3.35
C ALA A 38 -16.76 -1.33 -3.33
N ALA A 39 -15.99 -0.61 -2.53
CA ALA A 39 -16.06 0.84 -2.48
C ALA A 39 -15.64 1.50 -3.82
N ILE A 40 -14.63 0.97 -4.49
CA ILE A 40 -14.21 1.45 -5.82
C ILE A 40 -15.33 1.22 -6.85
N ASN A 41 -15.96 0.05 -6.86
CA ASN A 41 -17.11 -0.21 -7.74
C ASN A 41 -18.29 0.71 -7.43
N HIS A 42 -18.57 0.96 -6.15
CA HIS A 42 -19.65 1.84 -5.71
C HIS A 42 -19.46 3.29 -6.18
N VAL A 43 -18.25 3.78 -6.10
CA VAL A 43 -17.88 5.13 -6.60
C VAL A 43 -17.87 5.17 -8.12
N GLY A 44 -17.52 4.07 -8.74
CA GLY A 44 -17.33 3.95 -10.18
C GLY A 44 -15.97 4.46 -10.65
N TYR A 45 -15.57 3.99 -11.81
CA TYR A 45 -14.39 4.47 -12.54
C TYR A 45 -14.59 4.30 -14.05
N SER A 46 -13.85 5.08 -14.82
CA SER A 46 -13.91 5.09 -16.29
C SER A 46 -12.78 4.27 -16.92
N ASP A 47 -12.85 4.06 -18.21
CA ASP A 47 -11.82 3.38 -19.00
C ASP A 47 -10.48 4.16 -19.05
N GLU A 48 -10.45 5.42 -18.60
CA GLU A 48 -9.26 6.27 -18.58
C GLU A 48 -8.61 6.37 -17.20
N ASP A 49 -9.21 5.78 -16.17
CA ASP A 49 -8.79 5.95 -14.80
C ASP A 49 -7.61 5.05 -14.41
N MET A 50 -6.87 5.51 -13.43
CA MET A 50 -5.79 4.76 -12.79
C MET A 50 -6.02 4.72 -11.29
N ILE A 51 -5.91 3.53 -10.71
CA ILE A 51 -5.99 3.32 -9.26
C ILE A 51 -4.56 3.25 -8.71
N PHE A 52 -4.24 4.09 -7.76
CA PHE A 52 -2.93 4.11 -7.13
C PHE A 52 -3.01 3.56 -5.71
N CYS A 53 -2.07 2.69 -5.38
CA CYS A 53 -1.87 2.19 -4.02
C CYS A 53 -0.42 2.43 -3.59
N GLY A 54 -0.18 2.53 -2.29
CA GLY A 54 1.16 2.37 -1.76
C GLY A 54 1.67 0.93 -1.92
N ARG A 55 2.96 0.73 -1.78
CA ARG A 55 3.59 -0.59 -1.83
C ARG A 55 2.97 -1.54 -0.81
N GLN A 56 2.92 -1.13 0.46
CA GLN A 56 2.47 -1.94 1.59
C GLN A 56 2.24 -1.08 2.83
N ALA A 57 1.45 -1.59 3.78
CA ALA A 57 1.33 -1.01 5.10
C ALA A 57 2.51 -1.43 5.97
N ILE A 58 2.99 -0.54 6.86
CA ILE A 58 4.17 -0.77 7.68
C ILE A 58 3.95 -1.78 8.81
N ASP A 59 2.71 -1.97 9.22
CA ASP A 59 2.31 -2.87 10.30
C ASP A 59 2.22 -4.33 9.85
N GLY A 60 1.63 -4.58 8.68
CA GLY A 60 1.44 -5.93 8.14
C GLY A 60 2.51 -6.40 7.18
N ASP A 61 3.18 -5.49 6.50
CA ASP A 61 4.34 -5.70 5.60
C ASP A 61 4.12 -6.75 4.50
N THR A 62 2.86 -6.94 4.05
CA THR A 62 2.48 -8.04 3.15
C THR A 62 2.52 -7.68 1.66
N ALA A 63 2.40 -6.40 1.30
CA ALA A 63 2.32 -5.89 -0.08
C ALA A 63 1.23 -6.55 -0.95
N GLN A 64 0.14 -7.04 -0.34
CA GLN A 64 -0.88 -7.86 -1.01
C GLN A 64 -2.13 -7.08 -1.41
N VAL A 65 -2.51 -6.04 -0.67
CA VAL A 65 -3.83 -5.39 -0.82
C VAL A 65 -4.01 -4.79 -2.22
N GLY A 66 -3.03 -4.06 -2.74
CA GLY A 66 -3.11 -3.49 -4.10
C GLY A 66 -3.33 -4.56 -5.18
N PRO A 67 -2.47 -5.57 -5.31
CA PRO A 67 -2.66 -6.68 -6.25
C PRO A 67 -4.00 -7.41 -6.10
N GLN A 68 -4.46 -7.64 -4.87
CA GLN A 68 -5.75 -8.28 -4.61
C GLN A 68 -6.94 -7.41 -5.04
N ILE A 69 -6.85 -6.08 -4.90
CA ILE A 69 -7.85 -5.16 -5.43
C ILE A 69 -7.91 -5.27 -6.96
N ALA A 70 -6.77 -5.26 -7.63
CA ALA A 70 -6.73 -5.39 -9.08
C ALA A 70 -7.37 -6.69 -9.57
N GLU A 71 -7.05 -7.82 -8.93
CA GLU A 71 -7.66 -9.13 -9.24
C GLU A 71 -9.18 -9.12 -9.06
N LYS A 72 -9.67 -8.55 -7.95
CA LYS A 72 -11.11 -8.48 -7.66
C LYS A 72 -11.89 -7.58 -8.63
N LEU A 73 -11.25 -6.54 -9.14
CA LEU A 73 -11.82 -5.63 -10.13
C LEU A 73 -11.59 -6.10 -11.58
N GLY A 74 -10.81 -7.17 -11.79
CA GLY A 74 -10.44 -7.65 -13.12
C GLY A 74 -9.54 -6.68 -13.88
N LEU A 75 -8.75 -5.87 -13.19
CA LEU A 75 -7.88 -4.86 -13.77
C LEU A 75 -6.45 -5.35 -13.94
N PRO A 76 -5.78 -4.96 -15.05
CA PRO A 76 -4.34 -5.13 -15.16
C PRO A 76 -3.62 -4.33 -14.06
N GLN A 77 -2.49 -4.86 -13.56
CA GLN A 77 -1.76 -4.19 -12.48
C GLN A 77 -0.25 -4.19 -12.74
N VAL A 78 0.41 -3.14 -12.23
CA VAL A 78 1.88 -3.05 -12.17
C VAL A 78 2.30 -2.67 -10.76
N SER A 79 3.13 -3.53 -10.14
CA SER A 79 3.66 -3.28 -8.79
C SER A 79 5.03 -2.61 -8.82
N TYR A 80 5.37 -1.94 -7.72
CA TYR A 80 6.68 -1.29 -7.47
C TYR A 80 7.06 -0.23 -8.52
N ALA A 81 6.10 0.62 -8.88
CA ALA A 81 6.30 1.70 -9.84
C ALA A 81 7.14 2.83 -9.25
N ALA A 82 8.23 3.19 -9.93
CA ALA A 82 9.07 4.36 -9.63
C ALA A 82 8.79 5.53 -10.57
N GLU A 83 8.49 5.24 -11.85
CA GLU A 83 8.14 6.26 -12.84
C GLU A 83 6.89 5.82 -13.61
N ILE A 84 6.02 6.77 -13.93
CA ILE A 84 4.76 6.51 -14.64
C ILE A 84 4.60 7.60 -15.69
N VAL A 85 4.38 7.19 -16.93
CA VAL A 85 4.10 8.09 -18.05
C VAL A 85 2.82 7.61 -18.74
N LYS A 86 1.80 8.48 -18.80
CA LYS A 86 0.50 8.19 -19.46
C LYS A 86 0.42 8.95 -20.78
N GLU A 87 0.13 8.24 -21.86
CA GLU A 87 -0.10 8.77 -23.19
C GLU A 87 -1.42 8.21 -23.74
N GLY A 88 -2.47 9.02 -23.72
CA GLY A 88 -3.82 8.51 -23.98
C GLY A 88 -4.21 7.43 -22.95
N ASN A 89 -4.61 6.26 -23.42
CA ASN A 89 -4.95 5.12 -22.56
C ASN A 89 -3.77 4.15 -22.32
N GLU A 90 -2.61 4.39 -22.94
CA GLU A 90 -1.41 3.61 -22.67
C GLU A 90 -0.61 4.23 -21.51
N VAL A 91 -0.22 3.41 -20.56
CA VAL A 91 0.60 3.80 -19.41
C VAL A 91 1.90 3.02 -19.44
N THR A 92 3.03 3.71 -19.51
CA THR A 92 4.36 3.11 -19.39
C THR A 92 4.85 3.27 -17.96
N VAL A 93 5.15 2.17 -17.30
CA VAL A 93 5.57 2.11 -15.90
C VAL A 93 6.97 1.56 -15.81
N LYS A 94 7.86 2.26 -15.10
CA LYS A 94 9.16 1.73 -14.67
C LYS A 94 9.00 0.99 -13.35
N ARG A 95 8.93 -0.33 -13.43
CA ARG A 95 8.85 -1.22 -12.28
C ARG A 95 10.25 -1.51 -11.76
N MET A 96 10.49 -1.27 -10.48
CA MET A 96 11.77 -1.60 -9.85
C MET A 96 11.85 -3.08 -9.46
N LEU A 97 13.02 -3.66 -9.63
CA LEU A 97 13.41 -5.01 -9.22
C LEU A 97 14.64 -4.91 -8.30
N GLU A 98 15.07 -6.01 -7.70
CA GLU A 98 16.26 -6.03 -6.85
C GLU A 98 17.52 -5.66 -7.62
N ASP A 99 17.68 -6.19 -8.84
CA ASP A 99 18.88 -6.01 -9.66
C ASP A 99 18.69 -5.03 -10.85
N GLY A 100 17.63 -4.21 -10.82
CA GLY A 100 17.39 -3.29 -11.92
C GLY A 100 15.94 -2.87 -12.07
N TYR A 101 15.48 -2.72 -13.30
CA TYR A 101 14.08 -2.32 -13.55
C TYR A 101 13.54 -2.93 -14.85
N MET A 102 12.22 -2.98 -14.94
CA MET A 102 11.49 -3.30 -16.18
C MET A 102 10.64 -2.10 -16.60
N LYS A 103 10.52 -1.87 -17.91
CA LYS A 103 9.50 -0.97 -18.46
C LYS A 103 8.32 -1.81 -18.92
N ILE A 104 7.17 -1.57 -18.33
CA ILE A 104 5.93 -2.29 -18.60
C ILE A 104 4.93 -1.33 -19.18
N LYS A 105 4.29 -1.70 -20.28
CA LYS A 105 3.15 -0.98 -20.86
C LYS A 105 1.86 -1.65 -20.44
N VAL A 106 0.91 -0.86 -19.99
CA VAL A 106 -0.42 -1.31 -19.56
C VAL A 106 -1.47 -0.33 -20.09
N GLN A 107 -2.68 -0.82 -20.36
CA GLN A 107 -3.81 0.02 -20.72
C GLN A 107 -4.62 0.39 -19.48
N THR A 108 -5.19 1.59 -19.49
CA THR A 108 -6.22 1.97 -18.51
C THR A 108 -7.54 1.26 -18.82
N PRO A 109 -8.42 1.00 -17.83
CA PRO A 109 -8.19 1.23 -16.42
C PRO A 109 -7.19 0.23 -15.84
N CYS A 110 -6.32 0.68 -14.94
CA CYS A 110 -5.29 -0.17 -14.35
C CYS A 110 -5.00 0.21 -12.90
N LEU A 111 -4.40 -0.73 -12.15
CA LEU A 111 -3.95 -0.48 -10.79
C LEU A 111 -2.42 -0.48 -10.73
N ILE A 112 -1.86 0.50 -10.04
CA ILE A 112 -0.42 0.68 -9.90
C ILE A 112 -0.06 0.79 -8.41
N THR A 113 0.86 -0.05 -7.92
CA THR A 113 1.42 0.16 -6.59
C THR A 113 2.74 0.92 -6.68
N CYS A 114 2.83 2.03 -5.96
CA CYS A 114 3.95 2.94 -6.02
C CYS A 114 4.97 2.66 -4.92
N ILE A 115 6.23 2.88 -5.24
CA ILE A 115 7.32 2.93 -4.27
C ILE A 115 7.76 4.38 -4.05
N SER A 116 8.32 4.65 -2.87
CA SER A 116 9.01 5.91 -2.62
C SER A 116 10.43 5.79 -3.17
N ASP A 117 10.81 6.69 -4.05
CA ASP A 117 12.19 6.87 -4.50
C ASP A 117 12.85 7.97 -3.67
N GLN A 118 14.20 7.96 -3.57
CA GLN A 118 14.96 8.98 -2.83
C GLN A 118 14.74 10.38 -3.40
N ASP A 119 14.41 10.48 -4.68
CA ASP A 119 14.13 11.74 -5.35
C ASP A 119 12.64 12.14 -5.29
N SER A 120 11.77 11.28 -4.79
CA SER A 120 10.34 11.56 -4.66
C SER A 120 10.09 12.58 -3.55
N LYS A 121 9.62 13.77 -3.94
CA LYS A 121 9.23 14.81 -3.00
C LYS A 121 7.70 14.86 -2.92
N ALA A 122 7.17 14.55 -1.75
CA ALA A 122 5.75 14.77 -1.50
C ALA A 122 5.41 16.27 -1.60
N ARG A 123 4.20 16.58 -2.06
CA ARG A 123 3.68 17.95 -2.00
C ARG A 123 3.45 18.32 -0.55
N TYR A 124 3.79 19.54 -0.20
CA TYR A 124 3.43 20.10 1.10
C TYR A 124 2.03 20.70 1.06
N MET A 125 1.36 20.68 2.19
CA MET A 125 0.13 21.42 2.39
C MET A 125 0.40 22.92 2.24
N THR A 126 -0.43 23.61 1.48
CA THR A 126 -0.38 25.08 1.41
C THR A 126 -1.17 25.67 2.57
N LEU A 127 -0.85 26.90 2.98
CA LEU A 127 -1.62 27.59 4.02
C LEU A 127 -3.10 27.73 3.64
N ASN A 128 -3.38 28.01 2.38
CA ASN A 128 -4.72 28.06 1.85
C ASN A 128 -5.41 26.69 1.89
N GLY A 129 -4.69 25.61 1.53
CA GLY A 129 -5.19 24.24 1.63
C GLY A 129 -5.55 23.85 3.06
N ILE A 130 -4.71 24.19 4.04
CA ILE A 130 -4.98 23.95 5.47
C ILE A 130 -6.25 24.66 5.92
N ASN A 131 -6.44 25.91 5.52
CA ASN A 131 -7.62 26.70 5.91
C ASN A 131 -8.91 26.13 5.29
N HIS A 132 -8.87 25.63 4.06
CA HIS A 132 -10.07 25.20 3.33
C HIS A 132 -10.34 23.69 3.42
N CYS A 133 -9.40 22.86 3.90
CA CYS A 133 -9.60 21.41 3.94
C CYS A 133 -10.77 20.98 4.85
N TYR A 134 -11.12 21.79 5.85
CA TYR A 134 -12.26 21.52 6.73
C TYR A 134 -13.61 21.94 6.12
N GLU A 135 -13.60 22.80 5.11
CA GLU A 135 -14.81 23.22 4.39
C GLU A 135 -15.20 22.18 3.32
N LYS A 136 -14.23 21.40 2.83
CA LYS A 136 -14.49 20.33 1.86
C LYS A 136 -15.23 19.18 2.51
N PRO A 137 -16.37 18.73 1.95
CA PRO A 137 -17.01 17.51 2.41
C PRO A 137 -16.13 16.29 2.10
N TYR A 138 -16.34 15.22 2.84
CA TYR A 138 -15.86 13.88 2.46
C TYR A 138 -17.02 12.88 2.60
N LEU A 139 -17.03 11.89 1.72
CA LEU A 139 -18.02 10.83 1.74
C LEU A 139 -17.63 9.77 2.78
N VAL A 140 -18.61 9.28 3.54
CA VAL A 140 -18.43 8.12 4.42
C VAL A 140 -19.16 6.94 3.81
N LEU A 141 -18.44 5.88 3.48
CA LEU A 141 -19.01 4.61 3.06
C LEU A 141 -18.94 3.64 4.24
N ASP A 142 -20.07 3.43 4.87
CA ASP A 142 -20.26 2.45 5.92
C ASP A 142 -20.76 1.11 5.34
N PHE A 143 -21.11 0.16 6.23
CA PHE A 143 -21.64 -1.12 5.80
C PHE A 143 -22.99 -0.97 5.06
N GLU A 144 -23.86 -0.09 5.53
CA GLU A 144 -25.19 0.14 4.92
C GLU A 144 -25.06 0.71 3.50
N ALA A 145 -24.07 1.57 3.26
CA ALA A 145 -23.82 2.13 1.94
C ALA A 145 -23.28 1.08 0.94
N LEU A 146 -22.55 0.08 1.43
CA LEU A 146 -21.86 -0.91 0.58
C LEU A 146 -22.53 -2.29 0.56
N LYS A 147 -23.52 -2.57 1.41
CA LYS A 147 -24.09 -3.92 1.61
C LYS A 147 -24.66 -4.58 0.36
N ASP A 148 -25.10 -3.78 -0.61
CA ASP A 148 -25.70 -4.26 -1.87
C ASP A 148 -24.63 -4.46 -2.98
N GLU A 149 -23.35 -4.11 -2.70
CA GLU A 149 -22.25 -4.35 -3.64
C GLU A 149 -21.92 -5.85 -3.73
N PRO A 150 -21.72 -6.38 -4.94
CA PRO A 150 -21.50 -7.83 -5.16
C PRO A 150 -20.31 -8.41 -4.38
N LEU A 151 -19.32 -7.56 -4.06
CA LEU A 151 -18.12 -7.95 -3.32
C LEU A 151 -18.32 -7.92 -1.79
N ILE A 152 -19.44 -7.41 -1.27
CA ILE A 152 -19.71 -7.35 0.16
C ILE A 152 -20.53 -8.58 0.60
N GLU A 153 -19.83 -9.62 1.01
CA GLU A 153 -20.39 -10.82 1.61
C GLU A 153 -19.95 -10.88 3.08
N LEU A 154 -20.88 -11.01 4.00
CA LEU A 154 -20.62 -10.97 5.46
C LEU A 154 -19.63 -12.04 5.94
N ASP A 155 -19.53 -13.14 5.23
CA ASP A 155 -18.59 -14.23 5.49
C ASP A 155 -17.20 -14.02 4.86
N LYS A 156 -17.02 -12.92 4.10
CA LYS A 156 -15.76 -12.58 3.44
C LYS A 156 -15.20 -11.22 3.86
N ILE A 157 -15.82 -10.56 4.82
CA ILE A 157 -15.39 -9.25 5.36
C ILE A 157 -15.17 -9.31 6.87
N GLY A 158 -14.42 -8.35 7.40
CA GLY A 158 -14.12 -8.25 8.81
C GLY A 158 -13.32 -9.42 9.37
N LEU A 159 -13.28 -9.52 10.67
CA LEU A 159 -12.52 -10.59 11.37
C LEU A 159 -13.03 -12.00 11.03
N LYS A 160 -14.34 -12.18 10.84
CA LYS A 160 -14.92 -13.47 10.53
C LYS A 160 -14.64 -13.93 9.10
N GLY A 161 -14.58 -12.99 8.17
CA GLY A 161 -14.29 -13.23 6.76
C GLY A 161 -12.80 -13.28 6.42
N SER A 162 -11.94 -13.05 7.41
CA SER A 162 -10.49 -13.08 7.23
C SER A 162 -9.93 -14.50 7.27
N PRO A 163 -9.33 -15.00 6.17
CA PRO A 163 -8.64 -16.29 6.15
C PRO A 163 -7.48 -16.39 7.15
N THR A 164 -6.89 -15.26 7.52
CA THR A 164 -5.76 -15.21 8.46
C THR A 164 -6.16 -14.48 9.73
N ASN A 165 -5.76 -15.06 10.89
CA ASN A 165 -6.00 -14.48 12.19
C ASN A 165 -4.73 -14.48 13.03
N ILE A 166 -4.53 -13.42 13.83
CA ILE A 166 -3.41 -13.34 14.76
C ILE A 166 -3.64 -14.35 15.89
N PHE A 167 -2.83 -15.40 15.90
CA PHE A 167 -2.86 -16.40 16.98
C PHE A 167 -2.19 -15.88 18.25
N LYS A 168 -1.04 -15.21 18.10
CA LYS A 168 -0.25 -14.69 19.23
C LYS A 168 0.62 -13.52 18.77
N SER A 169 0.65 -12.47 19.55
CA SER A 169 1.64 -11.39 19.41
C SER A 169 2.63 -11.44 20.57
N PHE A 170 3.88 -11.10 20.29
CA PHE A 170 4.93 -11.03 21.30
C PHE A 170 5.97 -9.99 20.89
N THR A 171 6.61 -9.42 21.88
CA THR A 171 7.77 -8.54 21.64
C THR A 171 9.00 -9.43 21.45
N PRO A 172 9.73 -9.29 20.34
CA PRO A 172 10.98 -10.02 20.17
C PRO A 172 11.94 -9.75 21.34
N PRO A 173 12.71 -10.74 21.81
CA PRO A 173 13.73 -10.51 22.82
C PRO A 173 14.73 -9.47 22.29
N GLN A 174 15.23 -8.64 23.19
CA GLN A 174 16.28 -7.69 22.83
C GLN A 174 17.49 -8.45 22.27
N LYS A 175 18.01 -7.97 21.14
CA LYS A 175 19.26 -8.50 20.60
C LYS A 175 20.34 -8.33 21.64
N GLY A 176 21.09 -9.39 21.89
CA GLY A 176 22.24 -9.34 22.79
C GLY A 176 23.32 -8.35 22.31
N VAL A 177 24.29 -8.13 23.16
CA VAL A 177 25.49 -7.36 22.79
C VAL A 177 26.17 -8.08 21.64
N GLY A 178 26.31 -7.42 20.49
CA GLY A 178 26.97 -8.00 19.32
C GLY A 178 28.44 -8.33 19.61
N THR A 179 29.07 -9.06 18.71
CA THR A 179 30.52 -9.32 18.77
C THR A 179 31.27 -8.09 18.23
N MET A 180 32.05 -7.45 19.11
CA MET A 180 32.95 -6.38 18.69
C MET A 180 34.23 -6.99 18.17
N LEU A 181 34.61 -6.62 16.96
CA LEU A 181 35.90 -6.96 16.36
C LEU A 181 36.80 -5.73 16.51
N GLU A 182 37.92 -5.88 17.24
CA GLU A 182 38.85 -4.78 17.49
C GLU A 182 39.91 -4.68 16.41
N GLY A 183 40.19 -3.46 15.97
CA GLY A 183 41.19 -3.17 14.95
C GLY A 183 40.64 -3.15 13.52
N ALA A 184 41.45 -2.58 12.60
CA ALA A 184 41.13 -2.51 11.17
C ALA A 184 42.26 -3.16 10.37
N ASP A 185 42.72 -4.32 10.81
CA ASP A 185 43.76 -5.10 10.16
C ASP A 185 43.20 -6.26 9.31
N LYS A 186 44.09 -6.93 8.61
CA LYS A 186 43.74 -8.05 7.68
C LYS A 186 43.07 -9.22 8.46
N ASN A 187 43.55 -9.52 9.66
CA ASN A 187 43.02 -10.63 10.46
C ASN A 187 41.57 -10.35 10.90
N THR A 188 41.29 -9.11 11.29
CA THR A 188 39.93 -8.67 11.65
C THR A 188 39.00 -8.77 10.44
N ALA A 189 39.44 -8.35 9.27
CA ALA A 189 38.66 -8.47 8.04
C ALA A 189 38.40 -9.93 7.63
N GLU A 190 39.41 -10.82 7.74
CA GLU A 190 39.25 -12.25 7.51
C GLU A 190 38.27 -12.90 8.51
N THR A 191 38.36 -12.53 9.78
CA THR A 191 37.43 -13.00 10.83
C THR A 191 35.99 -12.58 10.52
N LEU A 192 35.77 -11.32 10.12
CA LEU A 192 34.45 -10.85 9.71
C LEU A 192 33.91 -11.60 8.50
N ALA A 193 34.74 -11.78 7.47
CA ALA A 193 34.35 -12.52 6.28
C ALA A 193 33.94 -13.97 6.60
N ASN A 194 34.70 -14.65 7.44
CA ASN A 194 34.38 -16.02 7.87
C ASN A 194 33.06 -16.09 8.64
N ILE A 195 32.80 -15.13 9.54
CA ILE A 195 31.51 -15.05 10.27
C ILE A 195 30.33 -14.84 9.30
N LEU A 196 30.51 -14.02 8.25
CA LEU A 196 29.46 -13.76 7.28
C LEU A 196 29.22 -14.98 6.40
N LEU A 197 30.28 -15.72 6.00
CA LEU A 197 30.18 -16.98 5.26
C LEU A 197 29.48 -18.07 6.09
N GLU A 198 29.86 -18.25 7.36
CA GLU A 198 29.19 -19.21 8.25
C GLU A 198 27.71 -18.94 8.44
N LYS A 199 27.33 -17.66 8.41
CA LYS A 199 25.94 -17.22 8.53
C LYS A 199 25.18 -17.16 7.19
N HIS A 200 25.81 -17.57 6.10
CA HIS A 200 25.25 -17.52 4.75
C HIS A 200 24.72 -16.14 4.35
N VAL A 201 25.41 -15.09 4.74
CA VAL A 201 25.08 -13.71 4.39
C VAL A 201 25.77 -13.29 3.09
N ILE A 202 26.94 -13.87 2.82
CA ILE A 202 27.71 -13.74 1.58
C ILE A 202 28.11 -15.09 1.08
#